data_236fc4b4f43c8be551bf13e658c2cf47
#
_entry.id   236fc4b4f43c8be551bf13e658c2cf47
#
_cell.length_a   1.000
_cell.length_b   1.000
_cell.length_c   1.000
_cell.angle_alpha   90.00
_cell.angle_beta   90.00
_cell.angle_gamma   90.00
#
_symmetry.space_group_name_H-M   'P 1'
#
loop_
_entity.id
_entity.type
_entity.pdbx_description
1 polymer ?
#
loop_
_entity_poly.entity_id
_entity_poly.type
_entity_poly.pdbx_seq_one_letter_code
_entity_poly.pdbx_strand_id
1 'polypeptide(L)'
;TSYFVQDTITMDKLTLTIGYRSEDYDKVENRWSDAKPTRTIKDAKYNNKKSSGDYSTTGFGATYDVSENLKLVAGFHQGMSPVFNGDAEEADNMELGFRYNKETTSVEVIYFASDYANLVAECKNSSGGDCDAGDNFSGGAVDVSGLEVDASWVLQRNAVNYPIAITYTSTDATFDNSFDSDYFGVVASGDDLPYIPSSVLAISAGFITDNGWSGYMRMADHGSSCSTAACGTYENIEAYSYIDLSLRKRVNENLDVYGVLENATDNEDIAARAPKNGARSQKPQIFKIGFSYKF
;
A
#
# COMPACT_ATOMS: atom_id res chain seq x y z
N THR A 1 -16.15 13.48 18.89
CA THR A 1 -16.49 14.76 18.22
C THR A 1 -15.27 15.23 17.44
N SER A 2 -15.47 15.71 16.20
CA SER A 2 -14.37 16.15 15.33
C SER A 2 -14.66 17.55 14.79
N TYR A 3 -13.67 18.42 14.82
CA TYR A 3 -13.69 19.75 14.21
C TYR A 3 -12.50 19.88 13.26
N PHE A 4 -12.72 20.47 12.11
CA PHE A 4 -11.62 20.78 11.20
C PHE A 4 -11.84 22.14 10.53
N VAL A 5 -10.74 22.78 10.17
CA VAL A 5 -10.70 23.97 9.33
C VAL A 5 -9.62 23.75 8.28
N GLN A 6 -9.95 24.12 7.05
CA GLN A 6 -9.00 24.07 5.93
C GLN A 6 -9.21 25.33 5.10
N ASP A 7 -8.11 25.93 4.65
CA ASP A 7 -8.10 27.01 3.69
C ASP A 7 -7.18 26.72 2.52
N THR A 8 -7.56 27.19 1.33
CA THR A 8 -6.78 27.04 0.10
C THR A 8 -6.62 28.41 -0.56
N ILE A 9 -5.39 28.87 -0.64
CA ILE A 9 -5.01 30.18 -1.15
C ILE A 9 -4.29 29.98 -2.49
N THR A 10 -4.83 30.57 -3.55
CA THR A 10 -4.19 30.55 -4.88
C THR A 10 -3.66 31.94 -5.23
N MET A 11 -2.37 31.99 -5.54
CA MET A 11 -1.61 33.19 -5.89
C MET A 11 -0.86 32.93 -7.21
N ASP A 12 -1.47 33.36 -8.33
CA ASP A 12 -0.93 33.10 -9.67
C ASP A 12 -0.60 31.63 -9.89
N LYS A 13 0.66 31.26 -9.88
CA LYS A 13 1.18 29.88 -10.08
C LYS A 13 1.27 29.05 -8.80
N LEU A 14 1.13 29.65 -7.65
CA LEU A 14 1.28 28.99 -6.35
C LEU A 14 -0.09 28.75 -5.73
N THR A 15 -0.36 27.53 -5.33
CA THR A 15 -1.51 27.16 -4.50
C THR A 15 -1.01 26.58 -3.19
N LEU A 16 -1.48 27.14 -2.07
CA LEU A 16 -1.19 26.69 -0.71
C LEU A 16 -2.46 26.17 -0.07
N THR A 17 -2.35 25.06 0.62
CA THR A 17 -3.43 24.51 1.45
C THR A 17 -2.92 24.32 2.86
N ILE A 18 -3.69 24.81 3.85
CA ILE A 18 -3.38 24.67 5.28
C ILE A 18 -4.60 24.07 5.95
N GLY A 19 -4.40 23.04 6.76
CA GLY A 19 -5.46 22.37 7.48
C GLY A 19 -5.12 22.13 8.94
N TYR A 20 -6.14 22.19 9.78
CA TYR A 20 -6.07 21.80 11.19
C TYR A 20 -7.30 20.95 11.53
N ARG A 21 -7.10 19.87 12.26
CA ARG A 21 -8.16 19.00 12.77
C ARG A 21 -7.94 18.76 14.27
N SER A 22 -9.02 18.84 15.03
CA SER A 22 -9.07 18.41 16.42
C SER A 22 -10.15 17.34 16.56
N GLU A 23 -9.84 16.29 17.28
CA GLU A 23 -10.76 15.17 17.46
C GLU A 23 -10.72 14.69 18.91
N ASP A 24 -11.90 14.47 19.45
CA ASP A 24 -12.15 13.83 20.74
C ASP A 24 -12.93 12.54 20.47
N TYR A 25 -12.43 11.41 20.91
CA TYR A 25 -13.03 10.11 20.63
C TYR A 25 -13.24 9.28 21.89
N ASP A 26 -14.37 8.57 21.90
CA ASP A 26 -14.68 7.48 22.80
C ASP A 26 -14.89 6.21 21.99
N LYS A 27 -14.11 5.18 22.22
CA LYS A 27 -14.20 3.89 21.54
C LYS A 27 -14.59 2.82 22.54
N VAL A 28 -15.61 2.01 22.21
CA VAL A 28 -16.04 0.87 23.00
C VAL A 28 -15.96 -0.39 22.15
N GLU A 29 -15.22 -1.38 22.61
CA GLU A 29 -15.14 -2.67 21.96
C GLU A 29 -15.85 -3.74 22.78
N ASN A 30 -16.71 -4.51 22.07
CA ASN A 30 -17.35 -5.70 22.61
C ASN A 30 -17.06 -6.86 21.63
N ARG A 31 -16.48 -7.94 22.14
CA ARG A 31 -16.20 -9.16 21.33
C ARG A 31 -17.15 -10.29 21.75
N TRP A 32 -17.71 -10.97 20.79
CA TRP A 32 -18.57 -12.13 20.98
C TRP A 32 -17.90 -13.38 20.43
N SER A 33 -18.13 -14.51 21.12
CA SER A 33 -17.74 -15.79 20.53
C SER A 33 -18.63 -16.14 19.34
N ASP A 34 -18.10 -16.92 18.40
CA ASP A 34 -18.82 -17.36 17.20
C ASP A 34 -20.09 -18.17 17.52
N ALA A 35 -20.15 -18.77 18.71
CA ALA A 35 -21.30 -19.51 19.20
C ALA A 35 -22.49 -18.65 19.67
N LYS A 36 -22.38 -17.31 19.65
CA LYS A 36 -23.40 -16.38 20.13
C LYS A 36 -24.00 -15.54 19.00
N PRO A 37 -24.95 -16.07 18.24
CA PRO A 37 -25.52 -15.39 17.08
C PRO A 37 -26.31 -14.12 17.41
N THR A 38 -26.83 -14.01 18.64
CA THR A 38 -27.60 -12.84 19.08
C THR A 38 -26.79 -11.60 19.35
N ARG A 39 -25.48 -11.74 19.58
CA ARG A 39 -24.52 -10.63 19.78
C ARG A 39 -25.00 -9.56 20.74
N THR A 40 -25.60 -9.96 21.86
CA THR A 40 -25.99 -9.02 22.92
C THR A 40 -24.80 -8.68 23.79
N ILE A 41 -24.76 -7.48 24.38
CA ILE A 41 -23.67 -7.05 25.26
C ILE A 41 -23.44 -8.03 26.41
N LYS A 42 -24.50 -8.71 26.89
CA LYS A 42 -24.41 -9.74 27.95
C LYS A 42 -23.57 -10.96 27.55
N ASP A 43 -23.55 -11.26 26.25
CA ASP A 43 -22.86 -12.43 25.69
C ASP A 43 -21.47 -12.09 25.16
N ALA A 44 -21.03 -10.85 25.26
CA ALA A 44 -19.72 -10.45 24.79
C ALA A 44 -18.62 -11.11 25.64
N LYS A 45 -17.58 -11.66 24.98
CA LYS A 45 -16.41 -12.23 25.62
C LYS A 45 -15.66 -11.15 26.42
N TYR A 46 -15.63 -9.93 25.88
CA TYR A 46 -15.13 -8.73 26.53
C TYR A 46 -16.22 -7.67 26.52
N ASN A 47 -16.62 -7.22 27.68
CA ASN A 47 -17.63 -6.18 27.82
C ASN A 47 -16.97 -4.84 28.08
N ASN A 48 -17.32 -3.82 27.29
CA ASN A 48 -16.95 -2.44 27.53
C ASN A 48 -15.44 -2.19 27.65
N LYS A 49 -14.63 -2.82 26.81
CA LYS A 49 -13.25 -2.37 26.66
C LYS A 49 -13.32 -0.97 26.07
N LYS A 50 -12.89 0.03 26.83
CA LYS A 50 -13.02 1.45 26.48
C LYS A 50 -11.65 2.03 26.20
N SER A 51 -11.58 2.89 25.20
CA SER A 51 -10.45 3.77 24.95
C SER A 51 -11.00 5.14 24.62
N SER A 52 -10.42 6.20 25.15
CA SER A 52 -10.76 7.57 24.82
C SER A 52 -9.49 8.40 24.72
N GLY A 53 -9.53 9.44 23.96
CA GLY A 53 -8.42 10.36 23.82
C GLY A 53 -8.84 11.57 23.01
N ASP A 54 -7.99 12.58 23.07
CA ASP A 54 -8.07 13.78 22.25
C ASP A 54 -6.76 13.94 21.47
N TYR A 55 -6.85 14.41 20.26
CA TYR A 55 -5.68 14.71 19.45
C TYR A 55 -5.95 15.87 18.49
N SER A 56 -4.88 16.45 18.01
CA SER A 56 -4.95 17.44 16.95
C SER A 56 -3.90 17.13 15.89
N THR A 57 -4.26 17.36 14.65
CA THR A 57 -3.36 17.18 13.51
C THR A 57 -3.35 18.43 12.66
N THR A 58 -2.18 18.73 12.11
CA THR A 58 -1.97 19.82 11.16
C THR A 58 -1.51 19.25 9.82
N GLY A 59 -1.80 19.97 8.76
CA GLY A 59 -1.30 19.63 7.44
C GLY A 59 -1.15 20.88 6.60
N PHE A 60 -0.16 20.87 5.72
CA PHE A 60 -0.04 21.89 4.69
C PHE A 60 0.40 21.24 3.37
N GLY A 61 -0.05 21.82 2.28
CA GLY A 61 0.32 21.44 0.93
C GLY A 61 0.66 22.66 0.11
N ALA A 62 1.59 22.50 -0.81
CA ALA A 62 1.96 23.52 -1.77
C ALA A 62 2.05 22.90 -3.17
N THR A 63 1.49 23.58 -4.16
CA THR A 63 1.74 23.25 -5.56
C THR A 63 2.16 24.49 -6.31
N TYR A 64 3.15 24.36 -7.20
CA TYR A 64 3.65 25.45 -8.02
C TYR A 64 3.65 25.07 -9.50
N ASP A 65 2.90 25.80 -10.30
CA ASP A 65 2.80 25.60 -11.75
C ASP A 65 4.03 26.22 -12.44
N VAL A 66 5.07 25.39 -12.68
CA VAL A 66 6.28 25.81 -13.42
C VAL A 66 5.89 26.20 -14.86
N SER A 67 5.07 25.36 -15.50
CA SER A 67 4.51 25.58 -16.82
C SER A 67 3.11 24.92 -16.91
N GLU A 68 2.45 25.03 -18.06
CA GLU A 68 1.15 24.37 -18.31
C GLU A 68 1.19 22.85 -18.11
N ASN A 69 2.36 22.23 -18.28
CA ASN A 69 2.52 20.78 -18.23
C ASN A 69 3.28 20.29 -16.98
N LEU A 70 3.97 21.16 -16.24
CA LEU A 70 4.84 20.79 -15.13
C LEU A 70 4.44 21.51 -13.86
N LYS A 71 4.16 20.73 -12.83
CA LYS A 71 3.79 21.18 -11.48
C LYS A 71 4.76 20.58 -10.46
N LEU A 72 5.29 21.39 -9.55
CA LEU A 72 5.96 20.93 -8.34
C LEU A 72 4.93 20.73 -7.24
N VAL A 73 5.14 19.75 -6.40
CA VAL A 73 4.27 19.43 -5.26
C VAL A 73 5.10 19.23 -4.00
N ALA A 74 4.59 19.74 -2.88
CA ALA A 74 5.15 19.49 -1.56
C ALA A 74 4.00 19.38 -0.56
N GLY A 75 4.14 18.48 0.41
CA GLY A 75 3.14 18.25 1.43
C GLY A 75 3.76 17.84 2.76
N PHE A 76 3.07 18.21 3.81
CA PHE A 76 3.29 17.72 5.16
C PHE A 76 1.93 17.47 5.81
N HIS A 77 1.76 16.33 6.45
CA HIS A 77 0.56 16.07 7.23
C HIS A 77 0.84 15.14 8.40
N GLN A 78 0.16 15.39 9.49
CA GLN A 78 0.16 14.54 10.66
C GLN A 78 -1.00 13.56 10.59
N GLY A 79 -0.73 12.29 10.85
CA GLY A 79 -1.69 11.21 10.94
C GLY A 79 -1.79 10.68 12.36
N MET A 80 -2.94 10.12 12.73
CA MET A 80 -3.10 9.44 14.01
C MET A 80 -4.12 8.30 13.87
N SER A 81 -3.79 7.17 14.50
CA SER A 81 -4.69 6.01 14.59
C SER A 81 -4.85 5.60 16.07
N PRO A 82 -6.06 5.75 16.65
CA PRO A 82 -6.29 5.37 18.03
C PRO A 82 -6.31 3.85 18.21
N VAL A 83 -5.62 3.37 19.22
CA VAL A 83 -5.56 1.94 19.57
C VAL A 83 -6.24 1.66 20.90
N PHE A 84 -6.55 0.38 21.17
CA PHE A 84 -7.03 -0.03 22.50
C PHE A 84 -5.85 -0.40 23.39
N ASN A 85 -5.81 0.16 24.60
CA ASN A 85 -4.82 -0.12 25.64
C ASN A 85 -3.37 0.21 25.25
N GLY A 86 -3.14 1.35 24.65
CA GLY A 86 -1.82 1.84 24.30
C GLY A 86 -1.87 3.29 23.84
N ASP A 87 -0.73 3.86 23.63
CA ASP A 87 -0.61 5.16 23.00
C ASP A 87 -1.04 5.04 21.53
N ALA A 88 -1.64 6.09 21.00
CA ALA A 88 -2.04 6.13 19.60
C ALA A 88 -0.81 5.99 18.69
N GLU A 89 -0.98 5.36 17.56
CA GLU A 89 -0.01 5.45 16.48
C GLU A 89 -0.10 6.85 15.87
N GLU A 90 1.01 7.55 15.82
CA GLU A 90 1.13 8.88 15.25
C GLU A 90 2.13 8.84 14.10
N ALA A 91 1.92 9.67 13.08
CA ALA A 91 2.82 9.76 11.95
C ALA A 91 2.96 11.21 11.47
N ASP A 92 4.19 11.64 11.27
CA ASP A 92 4.54 12.85 10.54
C ASP A 92 4.96 12.46 9.13
N ASN A 93 4.20 12.90 8.13
CA ASN A 93 4.40 12.53 6.73
C ASN A 93 4.83 13.74 5.91
N MET A 94 5.86 13.58 5.11
CA MET A 94 6.38 14.59 4.18
C MET A 94 6.46 14.03 2.77
N GLU A 95 6.07 14.83 1.80
CA GLU A 95 6.17 14.51 0.37
C GLU A 95 6.74 15.69 -0.40
N LEU A 96 7.59 15.39 -1.39
CA LEU A 96 8.15 16.37 -2.31
C LEU A 96 8.32 15.75 -3.69
N GLY A 97 7.85 16.43 -4.73
CA GLY A 97 8.01 15.88 -6.06
C GLY A 97 7.53 16.78 -7.17
N PHE A 98 7.28 16.17 -8.32
CA PHE A 98 6.72 16.85 -9.46
C PHE A 98 5.74 15.98 -10.25
N ARG A 99 4.84 16.63 -10.98
CA ARG A 99 3.88 16.05 -11.92
C ARG A 99 4.05 16.69 -13.28
N TYR A 100 4.25 15.88 -14.30
CA TYR A 100 4.28 16.30 -15.69
C TYR A 100 3.14 15.63 -16.45
N ASN A 101 2.30 16.45 -17.10
CA ASN A 101 1.18 15.95 -17.89
C ASN A 101 1.17 16.70 -19.24
N LYS A 102 1.28 15.95 -20.31
CA LYS A 102 1.18 16.50 -21.66
C LYS A 102 0.55 15.48 -22.61
N GLU A 103 -0.60 15.82 -23.18
CA GLU A 103 -1.34 14.97 -24.12
C GLU A 103 -1.56 13.54 -23.56
N THR A 104 -0.82 12.58 -24.10
CA THR A 104 -0.91 11.16 -23.72
C THR A 104 0.21 10.72 -22.78
N THR A 105 0.99 11.66 -22.25
CA THR A 105 2.13 11.39 -21.36
C THR A 105 1.84 11.95 -19.98
N SER A 106 1.97 11.13 -18.97
CA SER A 106 1.92 11.49 -17.55
C SER A 106 3.16 10.95 -16.84
N VAL A 107 3.82 11.77 -16.04
CA VAL A 107 4.94 11.35 -15.18
C VAL A 107 4.76 12.02 -13.84
N GLU A 108 4.79 11.22 -12.79
CA GLU A 108 4.83 11.69 -11.40
C GLU A 108 6.05 11.08 -10.72
N VAL A 109 6.78 11.90 -9.97
CA VAL A 109 7.90 11.47 -9.13
C VAL A 109 7.73 12.12 -7.77
N ILE A 110 7.62 11.30 -6.72
CA ILE A 110 7.42 11.75 -5.35
C ILE A 110 8.47 11.08 -4.46
N TYR A 111 9.24 11.89 -3.76
CA TYR A 111 9.97 11.45 -2.57
C TYR A 111 9.04 11.58 -1.37
N PHE A 112 8.97 10.56 -0.53
CA PHE A 112 8.22 10.56 0.71
C PHE A 112 9.10 10.20 1.89
N ALA A 113 8.74 10.73 3.06
CA ALA A 113 9.31 10.35 4.35
C ALA A 113 8.21 10.40 5.41
N SER A 114 8.15 9.37 6.26
CA SER A 114 7.18 9.25 7.34
C SER A 114 7.90 8.78 8.59
N ASP A 115 7.72 9.52 9.67
CA ASP A 115 8.20 9.19 11.00
C ASP A 115 6.99 8.71 11.83
N TYR A 116 7.01 7.44 12.23
CA TYR A 116 5.95 6.80 13.00
C TYR A 116 6.38 6.68 14.46
N ALA A 117 5.62 7.31 15.34
CA ALA A 117 5.67 7.03 16.76
C ALA A 117 4.62 5.97 17.14
N ASN A 118 5.01 5.01 17.99
CA ASN A 118 4.13 3.95 18.50
C ASN A 118 3.46 3.10 17.41
N LEU A 119 4.21 2.60 16.45
CA LEU A 119 3.68 1.65 15.46
C LEU A 119 2.96 0.49 16.16
N VAL A 120 1.71 0.23 15.79
CA VAL A 120 0.87 -0.77 16.45
C VAL A 120 0.59 -1.94 15.52
N ALA A 121 0.89 -3.14 16.01
CA ALA A 121 0.53 -4.38 15.33
C ALA A 121 -0.51 -5.16 16.15
N GLU A 122 -1.44 -5.83 15.46
CA GLU A 122 -2.42 -6.75 16.06
C GLU A 122 -2.03 -8.19 15.77
N CYS A 123 -1.92 -9.02 16.81
CA CYS A 123 -1.76 -10.46 16.65
C CYS A 123 -2.97 -11.09 15.98
N LYS A 124 -2.71 -11.85 14.93
CA LYS A 124 -3.70 -12.66 14.21
C LYS A 124 -3.30 -14.12 14.25
N ASN A 125 -4.22 -15.04 13.99
CA ASN A 125 -3.93 -16.47 13.89
C ASN A 125 -2.81 -16.82 12.89
N SER A 126 -2.53 -15.93 11.94
CA SER A 126 -1.48 -16.06 10.94
C SER A 126 -0.16 -15.41 11.34
N SER A 127 -0.08 -14.70 12.46
CA SER A 127 1.13 -13.98 12.89
C SER A 127 2.25 -14.93 13.31
N GLY A 128 1.89 -16.12 13.80
CA GLY A 128 2.86 -17.18 14.11
C GLY A 128 3.78 -16.89 15.30
N GLY A 129 3.50 -15.85 16.06
CA GLY A 129 4.21 -15.49 17.29
C GLY A 129 3.65 -16.18 18.54
N ASP A 130 4.22 -15.90 19.66
CA ASP A 130 3.77 -16.38 20.98
C ASP A 130 2.65 -15.51 21.57
N CYS A 131 1.95 -14.74 20.72
CA CYS A 131 0.89 -13.82 21.11
C CYS A 131 -0.51 -14.35 20.79
N ASP A 132 -1.49 -13.98 21.61
CA ASP A 132 -2.89 -14.35 21.39
C ASP A 132 -3.54 -13.46 20.32
N ALA A 133 -4.34 -14.08 19.46
CA ALA A 133 -5.06 -13.34 18.40
C ALA A 133 -5.96 -12.24 18.98
N GLY A 134 -5.72 -11.02 18.54
CA GLY A 134 -6.41 -9.80 18.99
C GLY A 134 -5.68 -9.01 20.07
N ASP A 135 -4.48 -9.42 20.46
CA ASP A 135 -3.61 -8.59 21.29
C ASP A 135 -2.92 -7.54 20.41
N ASN A 136 -2.82 -6.32 20.93
CA ASN A 136 -2.13 -5.21 20.27
C ASN A 136 -0.76 -5.02 20.92
N PHE A 137 0.24 -4.79 20.12
CA PHE A 137 1.60 -4.47 20.51
C PHE A 137 1.98 -3.11 19.96
N SER A 138 2.62 -2.31 20.82
CA SER A 138 3.33 -1.13 20.36
C SER A 138 4.70 -1.59 19.82
N GLY A 139 4.97 -1.30 18.55
CA GLY A 139 6.19 -1.68 17.82
C GLY A 139 7.30 -0.64 17.87
N GLY A 140 7.21 0.38 18.75
CA GLY A 140 8.21 1.44 18.81
C GLY A 140 8.09 2.45 17.66
N ALA A 141 9.14 3.24 17.46
CA ALA A 141 9.24 4.21 16.38
C ALA A 141 9.78 3.54 15.11
N VAL A 142 9.30 3.98 13.95
CA VAL A 142 9.69 3.46 12.63
C VAL A 142 9.85 4.63 11.67
N ASP A 143 11.01 4.71 11.03
CA ASP A 143 11.26 5.61 9.92
C ASP A 143 10.97 4.91 8.60
N VAL A 144 10.17 5.54 7.75
CA VAL A 144 9.87 5.06 6.41
C VAL A 144 10.19 6.16 5.41
N SER A 145 11.00 5.86 4.41
CA SER A 145 11.26 6.81 3.32
C SER A 145 11.39 6.11 1.98
N GLY A 146 11.21 6.86 0.91
CA GLY A 146 11.33 6.25 -0.40
C GLY A 146 11.06 7.19 -1.55
N LEU A 147 11.05 6.59 -2.75
CA LEU A 147 10.77 7.27 -3.99
C LEU A 147 9.68 6.52 -4.75
N GLU A 148 8.65 7.24 -5.17
CA GLU A 148 7.62 6.73 -6.05
C GLU A 148 7.74 7.37 -7.43
N VAL A 149 7.66 6.54 -8.46
CA VAL A 149 7.64 6.96 -9.86
C VAL A 149 6.44 6.30 -10.53
N ASP A 150 5.54 7.11 -11.06
CA ASP A 150 4.48 6.67 -11.96
C ASP A 150 4.65 7.36 -13.31
N ALA A 151 4.77 6.57 -14.36
CA ALA A 151 4.93 7.08 -15.71
C ALA A 151 4.05 6.32 -16.69
N SER A 152 3.31 7.04 -17.52
CA SER A 152 2.49 6.44 -18.56
C SER A 152 2.50 7.27 -19.84
N TRP A 153 2.43 6.58 -20.96
CA TRP A 153 2.29 7.22 -22.27
C TRP A 153 1.62 6.29 -23.27
N VAL A 154 1.04 6.86 -24.32
CA VAL A 154 0.45 6.12 -25.41
C VAL A 154 1.15 6.48 -26.72
N LEU A 155 1.81 5.51 -27.30
CA LEU A 155 2.35 5.64 -28.65
C LEU A 155 1.26 5.31 -29.67
N GLN A 156 1.01 6.23 -30.60
CA GLN A 156 0.05 6.02 -31.68
C GLN A 156 0.79 5.71 -32.98
N ARG A 157 0.51 4.57 -33.60
CA ARG A 157 1.09 4.23 -34.90
C ARG A 157 0.05 3.54 -35.78
N ASN A 158 -0.27 4.16 -36.89
CA ASN A 158 -1.36 3.74 -37.79
C ASN A 158 -2.68 3.62 -36.97
N ALA A 159 -3.40 2.50 -37.11
CA ALA A 159 -4.65 2.20 -36.40
C ALA A 159 -4.43 1.44 -35.07
N VAL A 160 -3.26 1.58 -34.45
CA VAL A 160 -2.90 0.89 -33.19
C VAL A 160 -2.39 1.88 -32.19
N ASN A 161 -2.95 1.84 -30.97
CA ASN A 161 -2.47 2.52 -29.79
C ASN A 161 -1.65 1.54 -28.95
N TYR A 162 -0.47 1.96 -28.49
CA TYR A 162 0.42 1.19 -27.64
C TYR A 162 0.52 1.91 -26.27
N PRO A 163 -0.38 1.61 -25.32
CA PRO A 163 -0.27 2.11 -23.96
C PRO A 163 0.90 1.43 -23.25
N ILE A 164 1.70 2.23 -22.54
CA ILE A 164 2.81 1.78 -21.71
C ILE A 164 2.67 2.49 -20.36
N ALA A 165 2.85 1.76 -19.27
CA ALA A 165 2.88 2.31 -17.92
C ALA A 165 3.99 1.64 -17.12
N ILE A 166 4.65 2.44 -16.27
CA ILE A 166 5.69 2.02 -15.34
C ILE A 166 5.34 2.62 -13.99
N THR A 167 5.28 1.79 -12.97
CA THR A 167 5.19 2.20 -11.57
C THR A 167 6.39 1.60 -10.83
N TYR A 168 7.14 2.44 -10.12
CA TYR A 168 8.28 2.02 -9.33
C TYR A 168 8.21 2.67 -7.96
N THR A 169 8.40 1.87 -6.92
CA THR A 169 8.54 2.35 -5.55
C THR A 169 9.81 1.75 -4.97
N SER A 170 10.70 2.58 -4.43
CA SER A 170 11.72 2.12 -3.49
C SER A 170 11.31 2.53 -2.08
N THR A 171 11.52 1.64 -1.11
CA THR A 171 11.15 1.88 0.27
C THR A 171 12.29 1.44 1.18
N ASP A 172 12.65 2.34 2.09
CA ASP A 172 13.50 2.08 3.24
C ASP A 172 12.62 2.24 4.48
N ALA A 173 12.47 1.20 5.28
CA ALA A 173 11.60 1.17 6.45
C ALA A 173 12.31 0.45 7.58
N THR A 174 12.73 1.19 8.60
CA THR A 174 13.57 0.69 9.69
C THR A 174 13.03 1.07 11.05
N PHE A 175 13.27 0.22 12.04
CA PHE A 175 12.98 0.53 13.43
C PHE A 175 14.01 1.52 13.98
N ASP A 176 13.53 2.60 14.61
CA ASP A 176 14.40 3.63 15.18
C ASP A 176 14.95 3.23 16.56
N ASN A 177 14.28 2.36 17.29
CA ASN A 177 14.68 1.94 18.64
C ASN A 177 14.73 0.43 18.82
N SER A 178 15.54 -0.04 19.77
CA SER A 178 15.63 -1.46 20.15
C SER A 178 14.59 -1.80 21.20
N PHE A 179 13.88 -2.91 21.01
CA PHE A 179 12.89 -3.43 21.96
C PHE A 179 12.69 -4.93 21.78
N ASP A 180 12.00 -5.56 22.71
CA ASP A 180 11.59 -6.95 22.64
C ASP A 180 10.05 -7.03 22.56
N SER A 181 9.53 -7.82 21.65
CA SER A 181 8.10 -7.90 21.36
C SER A 181 7.70 -9.33 21.03
N ASP A 182 6.60 -9.78 21.61
CA ASP A 182 6.00 -11.08 21.26
C ASP A 182 5.59 -11.18 19.78
N TYR A 183 5.42 -10.04 19.11
CA TYR A 183 5.02 -9.97 17.72
C TYR A 183 6.23 -9.89 16.76
N PHE A 184 7.14 -8.95 16.97
CA PHE A 184 8.30 -8.72 16.12
C PHE A 184 9.54 -9.54 16.53
N GLY A 185 9.56 -10.08 17.74
CA GLY A 185 10.73 -10.70 18.36
C GLY A 185 11.68 -9.63 18.92
N VAL A 186 12.97 -10.00 19.01
CA VAL A 186 14.03 -9.07 19.40
C VAL A 186 14.34 -8.15 18.23
N VAL A 187 14.13 -6.86 18.42
CA VAL A 187 14.36 -5.81 17.42
C VAL A 187 15.54 -4.96 17.86
N ALA A 188 16.48 -4.72 16.98
CA ALA A 188 17.53 -3.73 17.14
C ALA A 188 17.20 -2.46 16.32
N SER A 189 17.64 -1.30 16.83
CA SER A 189 17.58 -0.07 16.04
C SER A 189 18.33 -0.25 14.72
N GLY A 190 17.68 0.11 13.61
CA GLY A 190 18.17 -0.09 12.25
C GLY A 190 17.77 -1.43 11.61
N ASP A 191 17.06 -2.32 12.31
CA ASP A 191 16.47 -3.51 11.70
C ASP A 191 15.33 -3.11 10.74
N ASP A 192 15.21 -3.85 9.64
CA ASP A 192 14.16 -3.62 8.66
C ASP A 192 12.76 -3.95 9.18
N LEU A 193 11.78 -3.17 8.79
CA LEU A 193 10.37 -3.49 9.04
C LEU A 193 9.97 -4.73 8.23
N PRO A 194 9.42 -5.79 8.88
CA PRO A 194 9.09 -7.03 8.21
C PRO A 194 8.09 -6.86 7.07
N TYR A 195 8.27 -7.65 6.00
CA TYR A 195 7.41 -7.68 4.80
C TYR A 195 7.37 -6.40 3.98
N ILE A 196 8.27 -5.47 4.21
CA ILE A 196 8.45 -4.31 3.33
C ILE A 196 9.55 -4.64 2.31
N PRO A 197 9.25 -4.83 1.02
CA PRO A 197 10.27 -5.03 0.01
C PRO A 197 11.03 -3.72 -0.25
N SER A 198 12.34 -3.82 -0.45
CA SER A 198 13.21 -2.67 -0.75
C SER A 198 12.82 -1.94 -2.04
N SER A 199 12.14 -2.63 -2.96
CA SER A 199 11.58 -2.02 -4.17
C SER A 199 10.43 -2.85 -4.74
N VAL A 200 9.53 -2.18 -5.45
CA VAL A 200 8.50 -2.80 -6.28
C VAL A 200 8.49 -2.11 -7.64
N LEU A 201 8.62 -2.88 -8.72
CA LEU A 201 8.53 -2.39 -10.09
C LEU A 201 7.36 -3.08 -10.79
N ALA A 202 6.46 -2.32 -11.38
CA ALA A 202 5.43 -2.83 -12.28
C ALA A 202 5.55 -2.17 -13.66
N ILE A 203 5.58 -2.99 -14.70
CA ILE A 203 5.59 -2.52 -16.10
C ILE A 203 4.39 -3.12 -16.81
N SER A 204 3.63 -2.29 -17.49
CA SER A 204 2.55 -2.71 -18.38
C SER A 204 2.80 -2.18 -19.78
N ALA A 205 2.78 -3.04 -20.78
CA ALA A 205 2.84 -2.66 -22.18
C ALA A 205 1.74 -3.38 -22.96
N GLY A 206 1.05 -2.67 -23.83
CA GLY A 206 -0.09 -3.26 -24.53
C GLY A 206 -0.27 -2.72 -25.95
N PHE A 207 -1.28 -3.24 -26.60
CA PHE A 207 -1.78 -2.72 -27.87
C PHE A 207 -3.32 -2.68 -27.88
N ILE A 208 -3.88 -1.71 -28.53
CA ILE A 208 -5.31 -1.56 -28.75
C ILE A 208 -5.52 -1.19 -30.22
N THR A 209 -6.35 -1.96 -30.94
CA THR A 209 -6.63 -1.79 -32.34
C THR A 209 -8.08 -1.36 -32.60
N ASP A 210 -8.34 -0.65 -33.68
CA ASP A 210 -9.69 -0.21 -34.03
C ASP A 210 -10.62 -1.39 -34.36
N ASN A 211 -10.09 -2.53 -34.81
CA ASN A 211 -10.86 -3.73 -35.09
C ASN A 211 -11.20 -4.58 -33.85
N GLY A 212 -10.98 -4.01 -32.66
CA GLY A 212 -11.43 -4.59 -31.38
C GLY A 212 -10.48 -5.63 -30.73
N TRP A 213 -9.24 -5.76 -31.21
CA TRP A 213 -8.22 -6.50 -30.47
C TRP A 213 -7.54 -5.61 -29.43
N SER A 214 -7.27 -6.14 -28.26
CA SER A 214 -6.37 -5.55 -27.29
C SER A 214 -5.60 -6.63 -26.55
N GLY A 215 -4.37 -6.35 -26.20
CA GLY A 215 -3.53 -7.26 -25.43
C GLY A 215 -2.58 -6.49 -24.54
N TYR A 216 -2.19 -7.12 -23.42
CA TYR A 216 -1.26 -6.55 -22.46
C TYR A 216 -0.29 -7.61 -21.98
N MET A 217 0.94 -7.20 -21.80
CA MET A 217 1.94 -7.84 -20.95
C MET A 217 2.08 -6.99 -19.71
N ARG A 218 2.04 -7.62 -18.54
CA ARG A 218 2.33 -6.99 -17.25
C ARG A 218 3.44 -7.77 -16.59
N MET A 219 4.48 -7.06 -16.16
CA MET A 219 5.56 -7.59 -15.36
C MET A 219 5.46 -6.95 -13.97
N ALA A 220 5.63 -7.72 -12.92
CA ALA A 220 5.87 -7.22 -11.58
C ALA A 220 7.15 -7.84 -11.03
N ASP A 221 7.97 -7.01 -10.41
CA ASP A 221 9.22 -7.38 -9.75
C ASP A 221 9.18 -6.84 -8.32
N HIS A 222 9.45 -7.71 -7.36
CA HIS A 222 9.50 -7.41 -5.94
C HIS A 222 10.92 -7.59 -5.45
N GLY A 223 11.50 -6.56 -4.87
CA GLY A 223 12.77 -6.63 -4.16
C GLY A 223 12.72 -7.60 -2.98
N SER A 224 13.86 -7.94 -2.44
CA SER A 224 13.95 -8.76 -1.24
C SER A 224 13.32 -8.08 -0.04
N SER A 225 12.84 -8.89 0.90
CA SER A 225 12.30 -8.47 2.20
C SER A 225 12.58 -9.52 3.26
N CYS A 226 12.25 -9.22 4.50
CA CYS A 226 12.33 -10.17 5.59
C CYS A 226 10.99 -10.42 6.25
N SER A 227 10.78 -11.62 6.77
CA SER A 227 9.57 -11.95 7.52
C SER A 227 9.66 -11.62 9.02
N THR A 228 10.85 -11.24 9.50
CA THR A 228 11.12 -10.80 10.88
C THR A 228 12.12 -9.65 10.86
N ALA A 229 12.17 -8.84 11.91
CA ALA A 229 13.11 -7.71 12.03
C ALA A 229 14.58 -8.18 11.98
N ALA A 230 14.93 -9.21 12.72
CA ALA A 230 16.31 -9.72 12.81
C ALA A 230 16.82 -10.49 11.57
N CYS A 231 16.04 -10.64 10.56
CA CYS A 231 16.34 -11.21 9.24
C CYS A 231 17.41 -12.33 9.18
N GLY A 232 17.07 -13.49 9.70
CA GLY A 232 17.96 -14.66 9.55
C GLY A 232 17.85 -15.32 8.17
N THR A 233 18.67 -16.34 7.92
CA THR A 233 18.73 -17.03 6.63
C THR A 233 17.38 -17.61 6.19
N TYR A 234 16.57 -18.08 7.14
CA TYR A 234 15.26 -18.67 6.84
C TYR A 234 14.12 -17.65 6.78
N GLU A 235 14.34 -16.47 7.30
CA GLU A 235 13.39 -15.37 7.32
C GLU A 235 13.48 -14.49 6.07
N ASN A 236 14.59 -14.57 5.35
CA ASN A 236 14.79 -13.84 4.09
C ASN A 236 13.79 -14.31 3.02
N ILE A 237 13.17 -13.37 2.36
CA ILE A 237 12.34 -13.54 1.16
C ILE A 237 13.13 -12.91 0.02
N GLU A 238 13.66 -13.75 -0.87
CA GLU A 238 14.43 -13.29 -2.01
C GLU A 238 13.57 -12.47 -2.98
N ALA A 239 14.21 -11.63 -3.78
CA ALA A 239 13.52 -10.91 -4.85
C ALA A 239 12.88 -11.89 -5.82
N TYR A 240 11.67 -11.58 -6.28
CA TYR A 240 10.93 -12.42 -7.22
C TYR A 240 10.15 -11.59 -8.24
N SER A 241 9.90 -12.19 -9.39
CA SER A 241 9.15 -11.54 -10.45
C SER A 241 8.18 -12.50 -11.15
N TYR A 242 7.18 -11.95 -11.82
CA TYR A 242 6.26 -12.70 -12.66
C TYR A 242 5.78 -11.85 -13.84
N ILE A 243 5.31 -12.52 -14.88
CA ILE A 243 4.75 -11.91 -16.08
C ILE A 243 3.34 -12.47 -16.31
N ASP A 244 2.38 -11.57 -16.49
CA ASP A 244 1.03 -11.89 -16.90
C ASP A 244 0.79 -11.42 -18.35
N LEU A 245 0.14 -12.25 -19.14
CA LEU A 245 -0.26 -11.93 -20.51
C LEU A 245 -1.78 -11.96 -20.62
N SER A 246 -2.35 -11.01 -21.35
CA SER A 246 -3.78 -11.00 -21.64
C SER A 246 -4.04 -10.62 -23.08
N LEU A 247 -5.05 -11.26 -23.67
CA LEU A 247 -5.54 -10.97 -25.01
C LEU A 247 -7.07 -10.92 -24.96
N ARG A 248 -7.65 -9.88 -25.56
CA ARG A 248 -9.10 -9.69 -25.64
C ARG A 248 -9.49 -9.35 -27.08
N LYS A 249 -10.63 -9.90 -27.49
CA LYS A 249 -11.30 -9.56 -28.73
C LYS A 249 -12.70 -9.08 -28.45
N ARG A 250 -13.02 -7.85 -28.81
CA ARG A 250 -14.39 -7.37 -28.92
C ARG A 250 -14.96 -7.92 -30.21
N VAL A 251 -15.90 -8.87 -30.12
CA VAL A 251 -16.53 -9.53 -31.25
C VAL A 251 -17.61 -8.62 -31.84
N ASN A 252 -18.41 -7.98 -30.97
CA ASN A 252 -19.42 -6.97 -31.33
C ASN A 252 -19.67 -6.07 -30.10
N GLU A 253 -20.70 -5.22 -30.15
CA GLU A 253 -21.02 -4.26 -29.06
C GLU A 253 -21.39 -4.94 -27.74
N ASN A 254 -21.86 -6.18 -27.80
CA ASN A 254 -22.35 -6.91 -26.66
C ASN A 254 -21.42 -8.03 -26.17
N LEU A 255 -20.50 -8.51 -27.02
CA LEU A 255 -19.69 -9.70 -26.74
C LEU A 255 -18.19 -9.42 -26.81
N ASP A 256 -17.51 -9.66 -25.71
CA ASP A 256 -16.06 -9.75 -25.62
C ASP A 256 -15.63 -11.18 -25.27
N VAL A 257 -14.55 -11.65 -25.91
CA VAL A 257 -13.87 -12.91 -25.56
C VAL A 257 -12.45 -12.58 -25.12
N TYR A 258 -11.95 -13.25 -24.08
CA TYR A 258 -10.61 -12.99 -23.55
C TYR A 258 -9.91 -14.25 -23.09
N GLY A 259 -8.59 -14.22 -23.14
CA GLY A 259 -7.66 -15.18 -22.55
C GLY A 259 -6.66 -14.46 -21.66
N VAL A 260 -6.28 -15.10 -20.55
CA VAL A 260 -5.27 -14.61 -19.61
C VAL A 260 -4.33 -15.77 -19.27
N LEU A 261 -3.03 -15.51 -19.32
CA LEU A 261 -1.99 -16.40 -18.81
C LEU A 261 -1.31 -15.68 -17.65
N GLU A 262 -1.65 -16.08 -16.44
CA GLU A 262 -1.01 -15.58 -15.20
C GLU A 262 0.29 -16.35 -14.97
N ASN A 263 1.32 -15.65 -14.46
CA ASN A 263 2.66 -16.21 -14.24
C ASN A 263 3.16 -16.97 -15.47
N ALA A 264 3.25 -16.30 -16.61
CA ALA A 264 3.63 -16.90 -17.90
C ALA A 264 5.05 -17.52 -17.89
N THR A 265 5.90 -17.08 -16.96
CA THR A 265 7.25 -17.61 -16.75
C THR A 265 7.30 -18.84 -15.87
N ASP A 266 6.18 -19.20 -15.22
CA ASP A 266 6.04 -20.33 -14.29
C ASP A 266 7.10 -20.32 -13.16
N ASN A 267 7.38 -19.12 -12.63
CA ASN A 267 8.29 -18.97 -11.51
C ASN A 267 7.62 -19.47 -10.22
N GLU A 268 8.36 -20.18 -9.39
CA GLU A 268 7.88 -20.76 -8.12
C GLU A 268 8.61 -20.18 -6.90
N ASP A 269 8.94 -18.89 -6.93
CA ASP A 269 9.66 -18.23 -5.85
C ASP A 269 8.82 -18.13 -4.58
N ILE A 270 9.48 -18.05 -3.43
CA ILE A 270 8.82 -17.82 -2.14
C ILE A 270 8.39 -16.35 -2.06
N ALA A 271 7.10 -16.10 -1.98
CA ALA A 271 6.53 -14.76 -1.88
C ALA A 271 6.15 -14.36 -0.43
N ALA A 272 6.07 -15.32 0.50
CA ALA A 272 5.80 -15.05 1.91
C ALA A 272 6.28 -16.21 2.80
N ARG A 273 6.58 -15.86 4.07
CA ARG A 273 6.92 -16.81 5.14
C ARG A 273 6.00 -16.58 6.33
N ALA A 274 4.76 -17.03 6.22
CA ALA A 274 3.75 -16.94 7.29
C ALA A 274 2.74 -18.10 7.18
N PRO A 275 2.28 -18.66 8.29
CA PRO A 275 2.73 -18.44 9.67
C PRO A 275 4.17 -18.91 9.87
N LYS A 276 4.78 -18.57 11.05
CA LYS A 276 6.17 -18.87 11.43
C LYS A 276 6.68 -20.20 10.87
N ASN A 277 7.81 -20.19 10.16
CA ASN A 277 8.44 -21.32 9.45
C ASN A 277 7.67 -21.86 8.22
N GLY A 278 6.57 -21.24 7.80
CA GLY A 278 5.87 -21.61 6.57
C GLY A 278 6.42 -20.83 5.37
N ALA A 279 6.71 -21.52 4.26
CA ALA A 279 6.99 -20.89 2.98
C ALA A 279 5.75 -20.97 2.09
N ARG A 280 5.39 -19.87 1.45
CA ARG A 280 4.31 -19.80 0.47
C ARG A 280 4.88 -19.30 -0.84
N SER A 281 4.75 -20.10 -1.88
CA SER A 281 5.14 -19.70 -3.23
C SER A 281 4.17 -18.66 -3.80
N GLN A 282 4.62 -17.93 -4.78
CA GLN A 282 3.75 -17.18 -5.67
C GLN A 282 2.77 -18.12 -6.40
N LYS A 283 1.77 -17.56 -7.08
CA LYS A 283 0.79 -18.33 -7.84
C LYS A 283 1.48 -19.16 -8.91
N PRO A 284 1.05 -20.41 -9.16
CA PRO A 284 1.51 -21.19 -10.30
C PRO A 284 1.05 -20.55 -11.62
N GLN A 285 1.57 -21.02 -12.74
CA GLN A 285 1.07 -20.64 -14.04
C GLN A 285 -0.41 -21.04 -14.20
N ILE A 286 -1.27 -20.11 -14.56
CA ILE A 286 -2.71 -20.34 -14.72
C ILE A 286 -3.17 -19.75 -16.05
N PHE A 287 -3.73 -20.62 -16.90
CA PHE A 287 -4.42 -20.18 -18.10
C PHE A 287 -5.94 -20.07 -17.86
N LYS A 288 -6.52 -18.94 -18.25
CA LYS A 288 -7.95 -18.65 -18.14
C LYS A 288 -8.50 -18.21 -19.49
N ILE A 289 -9.71 -18.66 -19.83
CA ILE A 289 -10.46 -18.16 -20.97
C ILE A 289 -11.87 -17.78 -20.48
N GLY A 290 -12.42 -16.72 -21.04
CA GLY A 290 -13.75 -16.27 -20.65
C GLY A 290 -14.37 -15.37 -21.70
N PHE A 291 -15.64 -15.04 -21.46
CA PHE A 291 -16.38 -14.08 -22.25
C PHE A 291 -17.20 -13.16 -21.33
N SER A 292 -17.49 -11.97 -21.83
CA SER A 292 -18.40 -11.00 -21.19
C SER A 292 -19.50 -10.66 -22.18
N TYR A 293 -20.77 -10.78 -21.78
CA TYR A 293 -21.92 -10.45 -22.59
C TYR A 293 -22.77 -9.41 -21.89
N LYS A 294 -23.15 -8.34 -22.62
CA LYS A 294 -24.08 -7.29 -22.14
C LYS A 294 -25.47 -7.58 -22.74
N PHE A 295 -26.45 -7.68 -21.86
CA PHE A 295 -27.86 -7.85 -22.23
C PHE A 295 -28.52 -6.52 -22.55
#